data_0262a0e5c99907eaee69f5c4cafa8073
#
_entry.id   0262a0e5c99907eaee69f5c4cafa8073
#
_cell.length_a   1.000
_cell.length_b   1.000
_cell.length_c   1.000
_cell.angle_alpha   90.00
_cell.angle_beta   90.00
_cell.angle_gamma   90.00
#
_symmetry.space_group_name_H-M   'P 1'
#
loop_
_entity.id
_entity.type
_entity.pdbx_description
1 polymer ?
#
loop_
_entity_poly.entity_id
_entity_poly.type
_entity_poly.pdbx_seq_one_letter_code
_entity_poly.pdbx_strand_id
1 'polypeptide(L)'
;MDRRTFNTLLGGGLIAAATPLSLRGAAAADPIKVGYVYLGPVGDFGWTYQHDVGRKEADAHFGAAQTSVYVENVPEGPDAEHVCSDLAAKGCKLIFTTSFGYMNYTLAAAKKFPAVKFEHATGYKRADNVSTYNIRFYEGRFVQGVIAGKLSKSGVAGYIGSVAVPEVVQGANAFMLGMRSINPQAKLKLILINSWYDPGKEGDAAKALIDQGCDIITQHTDSPTPLQVAESRGILAFGEATDMAKFAPKAQLTASVNVWGPYYIKRIQDVIDGTWKSGDVWGGFNAGMLKMAPFANMPDDLKALAQQTVDDISSGKNKVFVGPLVDQSGATKLAAGQTMDDGTLSGLQWLVQGIEGKLG
;
A
#
# COMPACT_ATOMS: atom_id res chain seq x y z
N MET A 1 49.04 -43.44 79.74
CA MET A 1 48.71 -44.84 79.47
C MET A 1 47.75 -44.81 78.28
N ASP A 2 48.21 -45.17 77.27
CA ASP A 2 48.58 -46.27 76.41
C ASP A 2 47.53 -46.41 75.23
N ARG A 3 48.03 -46.19 74.11
CA ARG A 3 48.27 -47.09 72.99
C ARG A 3 47.12 -47.58 72.14
N ARG A 4 47.19 -47.10 70.91
CA ARG A 4 47.09 -47.92 69.66
C ARG A 4 45.79 -48.69 69.38
N THR A 5 45.22 -48.43 68.29
CA THR A 5 45.25 -49.34 67.16
C THR A 5 44.77 -48.72 65.85
N PHE A 6 45.53 -48.90 64.85
CA PHE A 6 45.42 -48.75 63.42
C PHE A 6 44.25 -49.54 62.84
N ASN A 7 43.44 -48.96 61.96
CA ASN A 7 42.88 -49.75 60.89
C ASN A 7 42.58 -48.90 59.64
N THR A 8 43.28 -49.21 58.61
CA THR A 8 43.17 -48.89 57.24
C THR A 8 41.86 -49.40 56.64
N LEU A 9 41.10 -48.51 55.97
CA LEU A 9 40.08 -48.91 54.99
C LEU A 9 40.22 -48.05 53.73
N LEU A 10 40.64 -48.76 52.66
CA LEU A 10 40.63 -48.26 51.27
C LEU A 10 39.21 -47.81 50.90
N GLY A 11 39.09 -46.61 50.51
CA GLY A 11 37.86 -46.05 49.87
C GLY A 11 38.19 -45.58 48.47
N GLY A 12 37.71 -46.31 47.50
CA GLY A 12 37.91 -46.00 46.06
C GLY A 12 37.38 -44.66 45.67
N GLY A 13 38.26 -43.87 45.10
CA GLY A 13 37.89 -42.59 44.47
C GLY A 13 37.11 -42.85 43.18
N LEU A 14 35.84 -42.46 43.16
CA LEU A 14 35.05 -42.26 41.94
C LEU A 14 35.54 -40.99 41.28
N ILE A 15 36.40 -41.16 40.25
CA ILE A 15 36.67 -40.06 39.31
C ILE A 15 35.41 -39.87 38.44
N ALA A 16 34.57 -38.92 38.80
CA ALA A 16 33.54 -38.44 37.92
C ALA A 16 34.20 -37.74 36.73
N ALA A 17 34.27 -38.45 35.61
CA ALA A 17 34.65 -37.83 34.33
C ALA A 17 33.60 -36.77 33.98
N ALA A 18 33.90 -35.50 34.24
CA ALA A 18 33.14 -34.37 33.72
C ALA A 18 33.33 -34.34 32.19
N THR A 19 32.41 -34.93 31.47
CA THR A 19 32.26 -34.68 30.03
C THR A 19 32.03 -33.18 29.82
N PRO A 20 32.88 -32.48 29.06
CA PRO A 20 32.60 -31.11 28.73
C PRO A 20 31.29 -31.12 27.91
N LEU A 21 30.19 -30.55 28.47
CA LEU A 21 29.09 -30.11 27.66
C LEU A 21 29.64 -29.12 26.64
N SER A 22 29.89 -29.59 25.43
CA SER A 22 30.10 -28.71 24.30
C SER A 22 28.80 -27.91 24.13
N LEU A 23 28.79 -26.66 24.58
CA LEU A 23 27.89 -25.65 24.13
C LEU A 23 28.06 -25.58 22.61
N ARG A 24 27.29 -26.41 21.89
CA ARG A 24 27.05 -26.14 20.47
C ARG A 24 26.41 -24.78 20.43
N GLY A 25 27.20 -23.77 20.13
CA GLY A 25 26.68 -22.47 19.71
C GLY A 25 25.64 -22.76 18.66
N ALA A 26 24.41 -22.33 18.90
CA ALA A 26 23.37 -22.38 17.87
C ALA A 26 23.98 -21.71 16.63
N ALA A 27 24.24 -22.51 15.59
CA ALA A 27 24.67 -21.94 14.32
C ALA A 27 23.60 -20.92 13.96
N ALA A 28 23.98 -19.66 13.76
CA ALA A 28 23.07 -18.65 13.29
C ALA A 28 22.39 -19.22 12.03
N ALA A 29 21.07 -19.26 12.02
CA ALA A 29 20.33 -19.71 10.85
C ALA A 29 20.75 -18.85 9.65
N ASP A 30 20.87 -19.46 8.48
CA ASP A 30 21.18 -18.72 7.27
C ASP A 30 20.15 -17.58 7.08
N PRO A 31 20.61 -16.38 6.66
CA PRO A 31 19.71 -15.25 6.45
C PRO A 31 18.57 -15.60 5.49
N ILE A 32 17.35 -15.23 5.85
CA ILE A 32 16.23 -15.36 4.90
C ILE A 32 16.46 -14.45 3.70
N LYS A 33 16.32 -14.99 2.48
CA LYS A 33 16.38 -14.19 1.26
C LYS A 33 14.99 -13.82 0.78
N VAL A 34 14.75 -12.51 0.61
CA VAL A 34 13.47 -11.94 0.22
C VAL A 34 13.61 -11.23 -1.12
N GLY A 35 12.70 -11.51 -2.05
CA GLY A 35 12.67 -10.90 -3.38
C GLY A 35 11.56 -9.85 -3.51
N TYR A 36 11.81 -8.81 -4.31
CA TYR A 36 10.81 -7.79 -4.64
C TYR A 36 10.79 -7.56 -6.15
N VAL A 37 9.58 -7.51 -6.73
CA VAL A 37 9.37 -7.27 -8.16
C VAL A 37 8.62 -5.96 -8.31
N TYR A 38 9.28 -4.95 -8.89
CA TYR A 38 8.80 -3.58 -9.00
C TYR A 38 8.39 -3.24 -10.44
N LEU A 39 7.25 -2.56 -10.59
CA LEU A 39 6.71 -2.16 -11.89
C LEU A 39 7.54 -1.06 -12.55
N GLY A 40 7.95 -0.06 -11.79
CA GLY A 40 8.73 1.08 -12.25
C GLY A 40 10.09 1.20 -11.57
N PRO A 41 10.83 2.28 -11.84
CA PRO A 41 12.06 2.58 -11.13
C PRO A 41 11.75 2.95 -9.68
N VAL A 42 12.71 2.69 -8.77
CA VAL A 42 12.56 3.09 -7.36
C VAL A 42 12.43 4.60 -7.24
N GLY A 43 13.27 5.36 -7.93
CA GLY A 43 13.22 6.82 -7.89
C GLY A 43 13.19 7.40 -6.48
N ASP A 44 12.43 8.50 -6.30
CA ASP A 44 12.27 9.21 -5.04
C ASP A 44 10.82 9.69 -4.79
N PHE A 45 9.84 9.07 -5.44
CA PHE A 45 8.40 9.30 -5.33
C PHE A 45 7.59 8.11 -5.81
N GLY A 46 6.31 8.12 -5.48
CA GLY A 46 5.30 7.24 -6.06
C GLY A 46 5.28 5.82 -5.51
N TRP A 47 4.63 4.94 -6.24
CA TRP A 47 4.31 3.57 -5.84
C TRP A 47 5.55 2.72 -5.55
N THR A 48 6.44 2.59 -6.53
CA THR A 48 7.65 1.75 -6.41
C THR A 48 8.58 2.25 -5.31
N TYR A 49 8.77 3.57 -5.22
CA TYR A 49 9.55 4.18 -4.14
C TYR A 49 9.00 3.79 -2.77
N GLN A 50 7.68 3.85 -2.58
CA GLN A 50 7.09 3.55 -1.29
C GLN A 50 7.18 2.05 -0.92
N HIS A 51 7.12 1.17 -1.89
CA HIS A 51 7.44 -0.25 -1.69
C HIS A 51 8.90 -0.47 -1.29
N ASP A 52 9.83 0.28 -1.89
CA ASP A 52 11.26 0.21 -1.56
C ASP A 52 11.56 0.82 -0.17
N VAL A 53 10.83 1.85 0.25
CA VAL A 53 10.87 2.33 1.64
C VAL A 53 10.50 1.19 2.59
N GLY A 54 9.40 0.49 2.33
CA GLY A 54 8.98 -0.65 3.14
C GLY A 54 10.01 -1.79 3.15
N ARG A 55 10.66 -2.08 2.01
CA ARG A 55 11.76 -3.04 1.93
C ARG A 55 12.93 -2.60 2.83
N LYS A 56 13.35 -1.34 2.75
CA LYS A 56 14.44 -0.80 3.58
C LYS A 56 14.11 -0.82 5.08
N GLU A 57 12.85 -0.56 5.44
CA GLU A 57 12.39 -0.69 6.83
C GLU A 57 12.52 -2.15 7.31
N ALA A 58 12.15 -3.12 6.48
CA ALA A 58 12.32 -4.55 6.79
C ALA A 58 13.80 -4.94 6.88
N ASP A 59 14.65 -4.47 5.95
CA ASP A 59 16.09 -4.71 5.99
C ASP A 59 16.73 -4.15 7.28
N ALA A 60 16.31 -2.94 7.69
CA ALA A 60 16.79 -2.34 8.94
C ALA A 60 16.30 -3.10 10.18
N HIS A 61 15.07 -3.62 10.16
CA HIS A 61 14.49 -4.38 11.26
C HIS A 61 15.20 -5.72 11.50
N PHE A 62 15.46 -6.48 10.44
CA PHE A 62 16.03 -7.83 10.53
C PHE A 62 17.57 -7.83 10.52
N GLY A 63 18.21 -6.78 9.99
CA GLY A 63 19.66 -6.69 9.90
C GLY A 63 20.28 -7.91 9.22
N ALA A 64 21.25 -8.56 9.87
CA ALA A 64 21.97 -9.71 9.32
C ALA A 64 21.11 -11.00 9.19
N ALA A 65 19.89 -11.04 9.77
CA ALA A 65 19.00 -12.19 9.65
C ALA A 65 18.24 -12.24 8.31
N GLN A 66 18.33 -11.17 7.50
CA GLN A 66 17.69 -11.06 6.19
C GLN A 66 18.64 -10.51 5.13
N THR A 67 18.43 -10.94 3.89
CA THR A 67 18.97 -10.28 2.69
C THR A 67 17.82 -10.02 1.72
N SER A 68 17.73 -8.82 1.18
CA SER A 68 16.75 -8.49 0.16
C SER A 68 17.39 -8.31 -1.22
N VAL A 69 16.65 -8.68 -2.25
CA VAL A 69 16.98 -8.41 -3.65
C VAL A 69 15.74 -7.87 -4.34
N TYR A 70 15.90 -6.94 -5.27
CA TYR A 70 14.77 -6.41 -6.02
C TYR A 70 15.10 -6.30 -7.52
N VAL A 71 14.07 -6.28 -8.34
CA VAL A 71 14.15 -6.07 -9.79
C VAL A 71 13.16 -4.97 -10.15
N GLU A 72 13.68 -3.90 -10.77
CA GLU A 72 12.91 -2.73 -11.20
C GLU A 72 12.47 -2.85 -12.66
N ASN A 73 11.49 -2.02 -13.03
CA ASN A 73 11.03 -1.88 -14.41
C ASN A 73 10.57 -3.20 -15.03
N VAL A 74 9.93 -4.05 -14.24
CA VAL A 74 9.35 -5.29 -14.74
C VAL A 74 7.97 -4.98 -15.30
N PRO A 75 7.72 -5.16 -16.62
CA PRO A 75 6.40 -4.87 -17.18
C PRO A 75 5.36 -5.88 -16.70
N GLU A 76 4.10 -5.45 -16.63
CA GLU A 76 2.97 -6.36 -16.41
C GLU A 76 2.85 -7.33 -17.60
N GLY A 77 3.10 -8.60 -17.35
CA GLY A 77 3.13 -9.60 -18.40
C GLY A 77 3.98 -10.82 -18.04
N PRO A 78 4.35 -11.63 -19.04
CA PRO A 78 5.16 -12.84 -18.84
C PRO A 78 6.50 -12.61 -18.16
N ASP A 79 7.09 -11.42 -18.32
CA ASP A 79 8.35 -11.05 -17.67
C ASP A 79 8.25 -11.11 -16.15
N ALA A 80 7.09 -10.78 -15.57
CA ALA A 80 6.86 -10.89 -14.13
C ALA A 80 6.97 -12.34 -13.64
N GLU A 81 6.47 -13.33 -14.42
CA GLU A 81 6.63 -14.75 -14.10
C GLU A 81 8.10 -15.19 -14.17
N HIS A 82 8.83 -14.75 -15.19
CA HIS A 82 10.25 -15.05 -15.34
C HIS A 82 11.07 -14.50 -14.18
N VAL A 83 10.86 -13.23 -13.81
CA VAL A 83 11.56 -12.59 -12.68
C VAL A 83 11.23 -13.29 -11.36
N CYS A 84 9.96 -13.62 -11.10
CA CYS A 84 9.57 -14.38 -9.92
C CYS A 84 10.25 -15.76 -9.87
N SER A 85 10.31 -16.46 -11.01
CA SER A 85 10.94 -17.77 -11.12
C SER A 85 12.46 -17.69 -10.88
N ASP A 86 13.12 -16.66 -11.42
CA ASP A 86 14.54 -16.41 -11.22
C ASP A 86 14.88 -16.09 -9.76
N LEU A 87 14.07 -15.27 -9.09
CA LEU A 87 14.23 -14.96 -7.68
C LEU A 87 14.06 -16.21 -6.82
N ALA A 88 13.06 -17.04 -7.12
CA ALA A 88 12.85 -18.32 -6.45
C ALA A 88 14.04 -19.27 -6.64
N ALA A 89 14.53 -19.43 -7.88
CA ALA A 89 15.69 -20.26 -8.21
C ALA A 89 16.98 -19.76 -7.53
N LYS A 90 17.12 -18.44 -7.32
CA LYS A 90 18.22 -17.81 -6.58
C LYS A 90 18.08 -17.92 -5.05
N GLY A 91 17.09 -18.67 -4.56
CA GLY A 91 16.93 -19.04 -3.15
C GLY A 91 16.06 -18.09 -2.33
N CYS A 92 15.33 -17.15 -2.93
CA CYS A 92 14.33 -16.36 -2.20
C CYS A 92 13.26 -17.29 -1.60
N LYS A 93 12.95 -17.08 -0.33
CA LYS A 93 11.93 -17.84 0.42
C LYS A 93 10.58 -17.13 0.42
N LEU A 94 10.61 -15.83 0.22
CA LEU A 94 9.44 -14.95 0.13
C LEU A 94 9.67 -13.96 -1.03
N ILE A 95 8.65 -13.75 -1.85
CA ILE A 95 8.71 -12.82 -2.99
C ILE A 95 7.48 -11.92 -2.95
N PHE A 96 7.70 -10.61 -2.91
CA PHE A 96 6.68 -9.58 -3.03
C PHE A 96 6.56 -9.13 -4.48
N THR A 97 5.36 -9.19 -5.05
CA THR A 97 5.04 -8.68 -6.38
C THR A 97 4.11 -7.49 -6.25
N THR A 98 4.51 -6.34 -6.79
CA THR A 98 3.95 -5.03 -6.42
C THR A 98 3.14 -4.37 -7.53
N SER A 99 2.39 -5.12 -8.33
CA SER A 99 1.47 -4.55 -9.30
C SER A 99 0.27 -5.45 -9.56
N PHE A 100 -0.90 -4.84 -9.77
CA PHE A 100 -2.16 -5.56 -10.06
C PHE A 100 -2.03 -6.57 -11.21
N GLY A 101 -1.40 -6.17 -12.32
CA GLY A 101 -1.23 -7.00 -13.50
C GLY A 101 -0.27 -8.18 -13.33
N TYR A 102 0.46 -8.28 -12.22
CA TYR A 102 1.31 -9.44 -11.92
C TYR A 102 0.54 -10.66 -11.42
N MET A 103 -0.77 -10.53 -11.10
CA MET A 103 -1.54 -11.55 -10.39
C MET A 103 -1.44 -12.95 -10.99
N ASN A 104 -1.75 -13.11 -12.28
CA ASN A 104 -1.74 -14.41 -12.93
C ASN A 104 -0.31 -14.97 -13.09
N TYR A 105 0.67 -14.11 -13.27
CA TYR A 105 2.09 -14.45 -13.42
C TYR A 105 2.72 -14.86 -12.09
N THR A 106 2.34 -14.21 -10.99
CA THR A 106 2.70 -14.62 -9.64
C THR A 106 2.16 -16.02 -9.32
N LEU A 107 0.89 -16.30 -9.65
CA LEU A 107 0.30 -17.62 -9.48
C LEU A 107 1.00 -18.69 -10.33
N ALA A 108 1.38 -18.36 -11.56
CA ALA A 108 2.10 -19.27 -12.44
C ALA A 108 3.51 -19.63 -11.89
N ALA A 109 4.24 -18.62 -11.41
CA ALA A 109 5.52 -18.85 -10.73
C ALA A 109 5.35 -19.64 -9.42
N ALA A 110 4.36 -19.32 -8.61
CA ALA A 110 4.07 -20.00 -7.35
C ALA A 110 3.78 -21.50 -7.53
N LYS A 111 3.08 -21.86 -8.61
CA LYS A 111 2.82 -23.25 -8.97
C LYS A 111 4.11 -24.04 -9.26
N LYS A 112 5.13 -23.38 -9.85
CA LYS A 112 6.44 -23.98 -10.14
C LYS A 112 7.32 -24.12 -8.91
N PHE A 113 7.12 -23.23 -7.91
CA PHE A 113 7.93 -23.15 -6.69
C PHE A 113 7.07 -23.26 -5.42
N PRO A 114 6.48 -24.43 -5.12
CA PRO A 114 5.51 -24.60 -4.03
C PRO A 114 6.11 -24.34 -2.62
N ALA A 115 7.42 -24.43 -2.46
CA ALA A 115 8.12 -24.13 -1.20
C ALA A 115 8.34 -22.62 -0.97
N VAL A 116 8.26 -21.79 -2.01
CA VAL A 116 8.43 -20.34 -1.94
C VAL A 116 7.09 -19.69 -1.64
N LYS A 117 7.08 -18.66 -0.79
CA LYS A 117 5.89 -17.87 -0.48
C LYS A 117 5.86 -16.62 -1.36
N PHE A 118 4.66 -16.24 -1.77
CA PHE A 118 4.44 -15.06 -2.61
C PHE A 118 3.40 -14.17 -1.96
N GLU A 119 3.70 -12.88 -1.96
CA GLU A 119 2.83 -11.80 -1.51
C GLU A 119 2.51 -10.89 -2.70
N HIS A 120 1.26 -10.86 -3.11
CA HIS A 120 0.85 -10.11 -4.29
C HIS A 120 0.02 -8.89 -3.90
N ALA A 121 0.52 -7.69 -4.25
CA ALA A 121 -0.18 -6.43 -4.00
C ALA A 121 -1.38 -6.25 -4.93
N THR A 122 -2.48 -5.77 -4.38
CA THR A 122 -3.71 -5.36 -5.08
C THR A 122 -4.44 -6.47 -5.85
N GLY A 123 -4.00 -7.73 -5.72
CA GLY A 123 -4.67 -8.87 -6.34
C GLY A 123 -5.87 -9.41 -5.53
N TYR A 124 -6.59 -10.33 -6.15
CA TYR A 124 -7.74 -11.01 -5.53
C TYR A 124 -7.70 -12.55 -5.67
N LYS A 125 -6.72 -13.10 -6.39
CA LYS A 125 -6.53 -14.55 -6.53
C LYS A 125 -5.41 -15.01 -5.62
N ARG A 126 -5.63 -16.10 -4.91
CA ARG A 126 -4.71 -16.72 -3.94
C ARG A 126 -4.48 -18.20 -4.26
N ALA A 127 -3.43 -18.76 -3.66
CA ALA A 127 -3.11 -20.20 -3.64
C ALA A 127 -2.49 -20.54 -2.27
N ASP A 128 -2.18 -21.81 -2.00
CA ASP A 128 -1.61 -22.24 -0.72
C ASP A 128 -0.31 -21.54 -0.35
N ASN A 129 0.43 -21.07 -1.36
CA ASN A 129 1.67 -20.31 -1.19
C ASN A 129 1.61 -18.88 -1.79
N VAL A 130 0.41 -18.36 -2.06
CA VAL A 130 0.19 -16.98 -2.54
C VAL A 130 -0.82 -16.28 -1.65
N SER A 131 -0.42 -15.20 -1.01
CA SER A 131 -1.28 -14.23 -0.32
C SER A 131 -1.54 -13.01 -1.18
N THR A 132 -2.59 -12.28 -0.85
CA THR A 132 -2.86 -10.95 -1.39
C THR A 132 -2.84 -9.90 -0.29
N TYR A 133 -2.38 -8.69 -0.61
CA TYR A 133 -2.43 -7.55 0.30
C TYR A 133 -2.74 -6.27 -0.46
N ASN A 134 -3.46 -5.37 0.21
CA ASN A 134 -3.87 -4.10 -0.39
C ASN A 134 -4.05 -3.02 0.68
N ILE A 135 -4.09 -1.77 0.23
CA ILE A 135 -4.44 -0.60 1.04
C ILE A 135 -5.85 -0.14 0.69
N ARG A 136 -6.60 0.35 1.69
CA ARG A 136 -7.87 1.04 1.50
C ARG A 136 -7.61 2.48 1.03
N PHE A 137 -7.05 2.62 -0.19
CA PHE A 137 -6.69 3.93 -0.77
C PHE A 137 -7.85 4.92 -0.73
N TYR A 138 -9.07 4.42 -0.89
CA TYR A 138 -10.29 5.21 -0.87
C TYR A 138 -10.48 5.99 0.44
N GLU A 139 -9.93 5.54 1.56
CA GLU A 139 -9.99 6.26 2.83
C GLU A 139 -9.25 7.61 2.74
N GLY A 140 -8.03 7.60 2.20
CA GLY A 140 -7.26 8.83 1.95
C GLY A 140 -7.91 9.73 0.90
N ARG A 141 -8.52 9.14 -0.14
CA ARG A 141 -9.25 9.90 -1.17
C ARG A 141 -10.48 10.61 -0.60
N PHE A 142 -11.18 10.00 0.33
CA PHE A 142 -12.30 10.65 1.01
C PHE A 142 -11.84 11.89 1.80
N VAL A 143 -10.73 11.79 2.54
CA VAL A 143 -10.13 12.93 3.26
C VAL A 143 -9.74 14.04 2.27
N GLN A 144 -9.09 13.70 1.16
CA GLN A 144 -8.77 14.66 0.09
C GLN A 144 -10.03 15.31 -0.47
N GLY A 145 -11.10 14.53 -0.65
CA GLY A 145 -12.41 15.05 -1.09
C GLY A 145 -13.01 16.05 -0.12
N VAL A 146 -12.97 15.79 1.19
CA VAL A 146 -13.44 16.74 2.23
C VAL A 146 -12.66 18.05 2.16
N ILE A 147 -11.33 17.98 2.02
CA ILE A 147 -10.48 19.18 1.85
C ILE A 147 -10.87 19.93 0.57
N ALA A 148 -11.02 19.22 -0.55
CA ALA A 148 -11.40 19.80 -1.83
C ALA A 148 -12.78 20.47 -1.76
N GLY A 149 -13.76 19.88 -1.07
CA GLY A 149 -15.07 20.44 -0.88
C GLY A 149 -15.08 21.78 -0.15
N LYS A 150 -14.10 22.02 0.71
CA LYS A 150 -13.91 23.30 1.44
C LYS A 150 -13.15 24.34 0.62
N LEU A 151 -12.14 23.93 -0.16
CA LEU A 151 -11.20 24.86 -0.80
C LEU A 151 -11.58 25.21 -2.24
N SER A 152 -12.26 24.31 -2.96
CA SER A 152 -12.65 24.55 -4.35
C SER A 152 -13.63 25.72 -4.45
N LYS A 153 -13.24 26.74 -5.24
CA LYS A 153 -14.06 27.91 -5.53
C LYS A 153 -14.99 27.67 -6.71
N SER A 154 -14.53 26.87 -7.68
CA SER A 154 -15.35 26.48 -8.85
C SER A 154 -16.38 25.39 -8.49
N GLY A 155 -16.17 24.67 -7.40
CA GLY A 155 -16.91 23.45 -7.07
C GLY A 155 -16.58 22.28 -7.97
N VAL A 156 -15.50 22.36 -8.79
CA VAL A 156 -15.10 21.35 -9.77
C VAL A 156 -13.65 20.92 -9.50
N ALA A 157 -13.47 19.65 -9.19
CA ALA A 157 -12.13 19.04 -9.08
C ALA A 157 -11.83 18.12 -10.28
N GLY A 158 -10.54 17.88 -10.55
CA GLY A 158 -10.08 16.95 -11.55
C GLY A 158 -9.46 15.71 -10.91
N TYR A 159 -9.78 14.52 -11.42
CA TYR A 159 -9.20 13.24 -11.02
C TYR A 159 -8.51 12.59 -12.22
N ILE A 160 -7.21 12.37 -12.10
CA ILE A 160 -6.42 11.62 -13.09
C ILE A 160 -6.33 10.18 -12.60
N GLY A 161 -6.97 9.27 -13.29
CA GLY A 161 -6.90 7.84 -12.99
C GLY A 161 -5.97 7.11 -13.95
N SER A 162 -5.38 6.01 -13.49
CA SER A 162 -4.53 5.14 -14.29
C SER A 162 -5.35 4.25 -15.23
N VAL A 163 -5.91 3.17 -14.71
CA VAL A 163 -6.73 2.18 -15.43
C VAL A 163 -8.05 1.95 -14.69
N ALA A 164 -9.07 1.44 -15.38
CA ALA A 164 -10.40 1.22 -14.81
C ALA A 164 -10.47 -0.05 -13.95
N VAL A 165 -9.67 -0.13 -12.89
CA VAL A 165 -9.71 -1.22 -11.90
C VAL A 165 -10.47 -0.78 -10.65
N PRO A 166 -11.02 -1.72 -9.84
CA PRO A 166 -11.85 -1.39 -8.69
C PRO A 166 -11.23 -0.39 -7.72
N GLU A 167 -9.94 -0.46 -7.44
CA GLU A 167 -9.26 0.45 -6.51
C GLU A 167 -9.23 1.91 -7.00
N VAL A 168 -9.07 2.12 -8.32
CA VAL A 168 -9.11 3.46 -8.94
C VAL A 168 -10.52 4.01 -8.93
N VAL A 169 -11.51 3.15 -9.23
CA VAL A 169 -12.95 3.49 -9.19
C VAL A 169 -13.39 3.85 -7.76
N GLN A 170 -12.99 3.05 -6.77
CA GLN A 170 -13.21 3.34 -5.34
C GLN A 170 -12.63 4.70 -4.97
N GLY A 171 -11.40 4.98 -5.40
CA GLY A 171 -10.72 6.24 -5.12
C GLY A 171 -11.46 7.45 -5.67
N ALA A 172 -11.88 7.41 -6.93
CA ALA A 172 -12.64 8.49 -7.55
C ALA A 172 -14.01 8.69 -6.86
N ASN A 173 -14.70 7.59 -6.56
CA ASN A 173 -15.98 7.64 -5.85
C ASN A 173 -15.83 8.22 -4.44
N ALA A 174 -14.85 7.77 -3.67
CA ALA A 174 -14.60 8.24 -2.31
C ALA A 174 -14.22 9.73 -2.28
N PHE A 175 -13.40 10.19 -3.22
CA PHE A 175 -13.08 11.60 -3.37
C PHE A 175 -14.36 12.43 -3.61
N MET A 176 -15.20 11.98 -4.55
CA MET A 176 -16.47 12.66 -4.84
C MET A 176 -17.41 12.67 -3.64
N LEU A 177 -17.53 11.55 -2.91
CA LEU A 177 -18.35 11.46 -1.71
C LEU A 177 -17.82 12.39 -0.61
N GLY A 178 -16.51 12.45 -0.39
CA GLY A 178 -15.88 13.40 0.52
C GLY A 178 -16.16 14.86 0.12
N MET A 179 -16.00 15.19 -1.15
CA MET A 179 -16.26 16.53 -1.67
C MET A 179 -17.72 16.94 -1.49
N ARG A 180 -18.68 16.04 -1.80
CA ARG A 180 -20.12 16.29 -1.65
C ARG A 180 -20.62 16.28 -0.22
N SER A 181 -19.92 15.67 0.71
CA SER A 181 -20.24 15.79 2.14
C SER A 181 -20.12 17.24 2.66
N ILE A 182 -19.35 18.06 1.95
CA ILE A 182 -19.14 19.49 2.23
C ILE A 182 -19.90 20.38 1.26
N ASN A 183 -19.77 20.12 -0.04
CA ASN A 183 -20.43 20.86 -1.11
C ASN A 183 -21.31 19.91 -1.94
N PRO A 184 -22.62 19.81 -1.68
CA PRO A 184 -23.52 18.87 -2.37
C PRO A 184 -23.61 19.09 -3.89
N GLN A 185 -23.25 20.28 -4.38
CA GLN A 185 -23.27 20.62 -5.83
C GLN A 185 -21.93 20.35 -6.52
N ALA A 186 -20.93 19.89 -5.77
CA ALA A 186 -19.61 19.62 -6.32
C ALA A 186 -19.65 18.60 -7.47
N LYS A 187 -18.68 18.75 -8.37
CA LYS A 187 -18.44 17.87 -9.52
C LYS A 187 -16.98 17.41 -9.55
N LEU A 188 -16.78 16.21 -10.07
CA LEU A 188 -15.47 15.64 -10.32
C LEU A 188 -15.34 15.28 -11.80
N LYS A 189 -14.34 15.81 -12.48
CA LYS A 189 -14.00 15.39 -13.84
C LYS A 189 -12.94 14.31 -13.79
N LEU A 190 -13.21 13.16 -14.41
CA LEU A 190 -12.32 12.00 -14.44
C LEU A 190 -11.73 11.80 -15.83
N ILE A 191 -10.39 11.72 -15.90
CA ILE A 191 -9.64 11.27 -17.08
C ILE A 191 -8.85 10.01 -16.72
N LEU A 192 -9.05 8.92 -17.45
CA LEU A 192 -8.23 7.71 -17.37
C LEU A 192 -7.17 7.76 -18.46
N ILE A 193 -5.89 7.60 -18.09
CA ILE A 193 -4.76 7.71 -19.02
C ILE A 193 -4.27 6.35 -19.56
N ASN A 194 -4.84 5.25 -19.09
CA ASN A 194 -4.45 3.87 -19.41
C ASN A 194 -2.96 3.60 -19.19
N SER A 195 -2.42 4.11 -18.08
CA SER A 195 -1.06 3.88 -17.62
C SER A 195 -0.96 4.13 -16.12
N TRP A 196 -0.13 3.35 -15.40
CA TRP A 196 0.20 3.62 -14.02
C TRP A 196 1.21 4.76 -13.88
N TYR A 197 2.14 4.86 -14.83
CA TYR A 197 3.21 5.86 -14.84
C TYR A 197 3.47 6.33 -16.27
N ASP A 198 3.15 7.56 -16.58
CA ASP A 198 3.42 8.23 -17.85
C ASP A 198 3.39 9.76 -17.61
N PRO A 199 4.52 10.36 -17.24
CA PRO A 199 4.57 11.80 -16.93
C PRO A 199 4.01 12.70 -18.01
N GLY A 200 4.15 12.31 -19.29
CA GLY A 200 3.60 13.05 -20.43
C GLY A 200 2.07 13.07 -20.41
N LYS A 201 1.46 11.89 -20.40
CA LYS A 201 -0.01 11.76 -20.34
C LYS A 201 -0.59 12.34 -19.06
N GLU A 202 0.08 12.15 -17.93
CA GLU A 202 -0.33 12.68 -16.63
C GLU A 202 -0.35 14.23 -16.66
N GLY A 203 0.68 14.84 -17.21
CA GLY A 203 0.76 16.28 -17.38
C GLY A 203 -0.30 16.83 -18.36
N ASP A 204 -0.55 16.14 -19.46
CA ASP A 204 -1.57 16.56 -20.43
C ASP A 204 -2.98 16.41 -19.86
N ALA A 205 -3.25 15.34 -19.09
CA ALA A 205 -4.51 15.19 -18.37
C ALA A 205 -4.73 16.31 -17.33
N ALA A 206 -3.69 16.68 -16.58
CA ALA A 206 -3.76 17.79 -15.62
C ALA A 206 -4.10 19.12 -16.32
N LYS A 207 -3.40 19.45 -17.42
CA LYS A 207 -3.70 20.66 -18.23
C LYS A 207 -5.16 20.64 -18.72
N ALA A 208 -5.58 19.52 -19.30
CA ALA A 208 -6.95 19.39 -19.83
C ALA A 208 -8.01 19.56 -18.76
N LEU A 209 -7.81 19.03 -17.54
CA LEU A 209 -8.75 19.21 -16.42
C LEU A 209 -8.77 20.67 -15.94
N ILE A 210 -7.63 21.33 -15.83
CA ILE A 210 -7.53 22.74 -15.44
C ILE A 210 -8.21 23.62 -16.48
N ASP A 211 -7.95 23.40 -17.77
CA ASP A 211 -8.55 24.16 -18.88
C ASP A 211 -10.10 23.95 -18.93
N GLN A 212 -10.61 22.85 -18.36
CA GLN A 212 -12.03 22.60 -18.17
C GLN A 212 -12.61 23.19 -16.87
N GLY A 213 -11.86 24.01 -16.14
CA GLY A 213 -12.32 24.74 -14.97
C GLY A 213 -12.13 24.00 -13.63
N CYS A 214 -11.37 22.93 -13.60
CA CYS A 214 -10.97 22.31 -12.32
C CYS A 214 -9.94 23.21 -11.61
N ASP A 215 -10.22 23.54 -10.34
CA ASP A 215 -9.33 24.37 -9.51
C ASP A 215 -8.60 23.56 -8.41
N ILE A 216 -8.82 22.26 -8.39
CA ILE A 216 -8.09 21.28 -7.57
C ILE A 216 -7.87 20.03 -8.40
N ILE A 217 -6.64 19.47 -8.34
CA ILE A 217 -6.27 18.22 -9.03
C ILE A 217 -5.91 17.14 -8.01
N THR A 218 -6.41 15.94 -8.23
CA THR A 218 -5.96 14.72 -7.55
C THR A 218 -5.65 13.64 -8.58
N GLN A 219 -4.87 12.65 -8.18
CA GLN A 219 -4.43 11.59 -9.09
C GLN A 219 -4.39 10.22 -8.44
N HIS A 220 -4.48 9.18 -9.27
CA HIS A 220 -4.13 7.79 -8.96
C HIS A 220 -3.19 7.29 -10.06
N THR A 221 -2.15 8.06 -10.30
CA THR A 221 -1.02 7.84 -11.19
C THR A 221 0.25 8.26 -10.48
N ASP A 222 1.40 7.88 -10.96
CA ASP A 222 2.58 7.74 -10.11
C ASP A 222 3.56 8.92 -10.18
N SER A 223 3.50 9.77 -11.23
CA SER A 223 4.46 10.87 -11.36
C SER A 223 4.03 12.13 -10.61
N PRO A 224 4.98 12.99 -10.20
CA PRO A 224 4.66 14.30 -9.62
C PRO A 224 4.22 15.34 -10.66
N THR A 225 4.21 15.01 -11.94
CA THR A 225 3.92 15.94 -13.03
C THR A 225 2.57 16.65 -12.88
N PRO A 226 1.46 16.00 -12.50
CA PRO A 226 0.19 16.69 -12.27
C PRO A 226 0.27 17.79 -11.22
N LEU A 227 1.02 17.56 -10.12
CA LEU A 227 1.22 18.56 -9.08
C LEU A 227 2.05 19.74 -9.59
N GLN A 228 3.11 19.47 -10.37
CA GLN A 228 3.96 20.51 -10.97
C GLN A 228 3.17 21.37 -11.98
N VAL A 229 2.31 20.73 -12.78
CA VAL A 229 1.40 21.45 -13.69
C VAL A 229 0.41 22.30 -12.88
N ALA A 230 -0.20 21.75 -11.82
CA ALA A 230 -1.10 22.48 -10.95
C ALA A 230 -0.39 23.72 -10.34
N GLU A 231 0.80 23.54 -9.77
CA GLU A 231 1.59 24.64 -9.18
C GLU A 231 1.90 25.74 -10.22
N SER A 232 2.33 25.35 -11.42
CA SER A 232 2.63 26.31 -12.49
C SER A 232 1.41 27.14 -12.94
N ARG A 233 0.20 26.61 -12.71
CA ARG A 233 -1.08 27.26 -13.03
C ARG A 233 -1.75 27.93 -11.82
N GLY A 234 -1.10 27.91 -10.64
CA GLY A 234 -1.66 28.45 -9.40
C GLY A 234 -2.85 27.65 -8.86
N ILE A 235 -2.94 26.36 -9.21
CA ILE A 235 -4.00 25.42 -8.82
C ILE A 235 -3.49 24.52 -7.68
N LEU A 236 -4.39 24.13 -6.79
CA LEU A 236 -4.07 23.22 -5.68
C LEU A 236 -4.11 21.76 -6.13
N ALA A 237 -3.35 20.90 -5.45
CA ALA A 237 -3.28 19.48 -5.80
C ALA A 237 -3.02 18.56 -4.60
N PHE A 238 -3.24 17.27 -4.81
CA PHE A 238 -2.93 16.21 -3.86
C PHE A 238 -1.88 15.25 -4.42
N GLY A 239 -0.95 14.82 -3.57
CA GLY A 239 0.03 13.79 -3.90
C GLY A 239 -0.52 12.38 -3.81
N GLU A 240 0.19 11.44 -4.41
CA GLU A 240 -0.14 10.01 -4.49
C GLU A 240 0.98 9.12 -3.98
N ALA A 241 0.61 8.08 -3.26
CA ALA A 241 1.48 7.06 -2.66
C ALA A 241 2.56 7.59 -1.70
N THR A 242 3.13 8.77 -1.95
CA THR A 242 4.18 9.42 -1.15
C THR A 242 3.87 10.89 -0.92
N ASP A 243 4.59 11.51 0.03
CA ASP A 243 4.62 12.97 0.14
C ASP A 243 5.42 13.55 -1.04
N MET A 244 4.72 14.27 -1.90
CA MET A 244 5.28 14.90 -3.10
C MET A 244 5.51 16.41 -2.93
N ALA A 245 5.43 16.96 -1.70
CA ALA A 245 5.55 18.40 -1.44
C ALA A 245 6.85 19.01 -1.99
N LYS A 246 7.96 18.27 -2.06
CA LYS A 246 9.22 18.76 -2.63
C LYS A 246 9.13 19.12 -4.12
N PHE A 247 8.16 18.55 -4.85
CA PHE A 247 7.96 18.80 -6.28
C PHE A 247 7.00 19.95 -6.57
N ALA A 248 6.09 20.23 -5.63
CA ALA A 248 5.08 21.27 -5.76
C ALA A 248 4.69 21.83 -4.37
N PRO A 249 5.62 22.54 -3.69
CA PRO A 249 5.45 22.96 -2.30
C PRO A 249 4.30 23.94 -2.08
N LYS A 250 3.90 24.68 -3.12
CA LYS A 250 2.81 25.67 -3.05
C LYS A 250 1.46 25.09 -3.47
N ALA A 251 1.45 23.99 -4.22
CA ALA A 251 0.23 23.36 -4.70
C ALA A 251 -0.23 22.20 -3.82
N GLN A 252 0.69 21.41 -3.27
CA GLN A 252 0.31 20.24 -2.51
C GLN A 252 -0.40 20.60 -1.21
N LEU A 253 -1.62 20.07 -1.05
CA LEU A 253 -2.41 20.16 0.18
C LEU A 253 -2.05 19.08 1.19
N THR A 254 -1.93 17.86 0.72
CA THR A 254 -1.48 16.65 1.41
C THR A 254 -1.31 15.53 0.37
N ALA A 255 -0.94 14.34 0.82
CA ALA A 255 -0.90 13.11 0.01
C ALA A 255 -1.44 11.92 0.79
N SER A 256 -2.03 10.95 0.11
CA SER A 256 -2.25 9.62 0.66
C SER A 256 -0.93 8.85 0.60
N VAL A 257 -0.36 8.48 1.75
CA VAL A 257 0.95 7.83 1.82
C VAL A 257 0.80 6.37 2.21
N ASN A 258 1.33 5.48 1.38
CA ASN A 258 1.31 4.05 1.60
C ASN A 258 2.36 3.64 2.65
N VAL A 259 2.03 2.73 3.55
CA VAL A 259 2.92 2.26 4.61
C VAL A 259 3.04 0.74 4.52
N TRP A 260 4.08 0.27 3.83
CA TRP A 260 4.27 -1.16 3.57
C TRP A 260 5.18 -1.87 4.58
N GLY A 261 6.06 -1.13 5.25
CA GLY A 261 7.10 -1.69 6.13
C GLY A 261 6.56 -2.62 7.21
N PRO A 262 5.58 -2.23 8.04
CA PRO A 262 5.02 -3.10 9.08
C PRO A 262 4.43 -4.39 8.51
N TYR A 263 3.77 -4.33 7.34
CA TYR A 263 3.27 -5.51 6.66
C TYR A 263 4.41 -6.43 6.21
N TYR A 264 5.43 -5.88 5.57
CA TYR A 264 6.58 -6.66 5.11
C TYR A 264 7.31 -7.33 6.28
N ILE A 265 7.58 -6.58 7.34
CA ILE A 265 8.22 -7.11 8.57
C ILE A 265 7.41 -8.29 9.10
N LYS A 266 6.09 -8.13 9.24
CA LYS A 266 5.22 -9.21 9.73
C LYS A 266 5.29 -10.45 8.83
N ARG A 267 5.18 -10.30 7.51
CA ARG A 267 5.16 -11.45 6.59
C ARG A 267 6.49 -12.16 6.50
N ILE A 268 7.60 -11.42 6.59
CA ILE A 268 8.95 -11.98 6.67
C ILE A 268 9.11 -12.77 7.98
N GLN A 269 8.67 -12.19 9.11
CA GLN A 269 8.70 -12.88 10.40
C GLN A 269 7.87 -14.16 10.37
N ASP A 270 6.66 -14.13 9.78
CA ASP A 270 5.82 -15.32 9.64
C ASP A 270 6.54 -16.46 8.87
N VAL A 271 7.37 -16.12 7.87
CA VAL A 271 8.18 -17.12 7.14
C VAL A 271 9.33 -17.64 7.99
N ILE A 272 10.02 -16.78 8.73
CA ILE A 272 11.11 -17.16 9.65
C ILE A 272 10.59 -18.12 10.71
N ASP A 273 9.42 -17.83 11.29
CA ASP A 273 8.80 -18.61 12.36
C ASP A 273 8.06 -19.88 11.85
N GLY A 274 7.96 -20.05 10.52
CA GLY A 274 7.19 -21.14 9.91
C GLY A 274 5.67 -21.04 10.11
N THR A 275 5.17 -19.87 10.47
CA THR A 275 3.73 -19.60 10.75
C THR A 275 3.01 -18.98 9.57
N TRP A 276 3.73 -18.68 8.47
CA TRP A 276 3.14 -18.07 7.29
C TRP A 276 1.97 -18.89 6.73
N LYS A 277 0.87 -18.22 6.48
CA LYS A 277 -0.33 -18.79 5.83
C LYS A 277 -0.79 -17.84 4.73
N SER A 278 -1.31 -18.42 3.65
CA SER A 278 -2.03 -17.66 2.63
C SER A 278 -3.24 -16.97 3.23
N GLY A 279 -3.47 -15.74 2.81
CA GLY A 279 -4.57 -14.91 3.30
C GLY A 279 -4.73 -13.66 2.45
N ASP A 280 -5.66 -12.83 2.88
CA ASP A 280 -5.92 -11.52 2.30
C ASP A 280 -5.84 -10.45 3.38
N VAL A 281 -5.08 -9.38 3.12
CA VAL A 281 -4.98 -8.23 4.00
C VAL A 281 -5.35 -6.99 3.23
N TRP A 282 -6.40 -6.31 3.67
CA TRP A 282 -6.83 -5.04 3.11
C TRP A 282 -6.91 -4.00 4.22
N GLY A 283 -5.79 -3.33 4.49
CA GLY A 283 -5.63 -2.39 5.61
C GLY A 283 -5.80 -0.93 5.19
N GLY A 284 -6.29 -0.12 6.10
CA GLY A 284 -6.44 1.33 5.95
C GLY A 284 -5.73 2.10 7.06
N PHE A 285 -6.29 3.25 7.44
CA PHE A 285 -5.80 4.04 8.57
C PHE A 285 -5.75 3.25 9.88
N ASN A 286 -6.79 2.47 10.17
CA ASN A 286 -6.89 1.66 11.38
C ASN A 286 -5.81 0.58 11.49
N ALA A 287 -5.32 0.10 10.37
CA ALA A 287 -4.26 -0.92 10.30
C ALA A 287 -2.86 -0.30 10.20
N GLY A 288 -2.73 1.03 10.15
CA GLY A 288 -1.47 1.72 9.95
C GLY A 288 -0.83 1.50 8.58
N MET A 289 -1.60 1.00 7.59
CA MET A 289 -1.12 0.79 6.22
C MET A 289 -1.28 2.04 5.34
N LEU A 290 -2.06 3.01 5.79
CA LEU A 290 -2.29 4.29 5.13
C LEU A 290 -2.09 5.42 6.13
N LYS A 291 -1.48 6.52 5.68
CA LYS A 291 -1.41 7.78 6.44
C LYS A 291 -1.55 8.97 5.49
N MET A 292 -1.91 10.13 6.03
CA MET A 292 -1.83 11.38 5.29
C MET A 292 -0.46 12.02 5.48
N ALA A 293 0.09 12.63 4.42
CA ALA A 293 1.22 13.55 4.52
C ALA A 293 0.81 14.80 5.30
N PRO A 294 1.75 15.63 5.78
CA PRO A 294 1.42 16.86 6.47
C PRO A 294 0.41 17.71 5.69
N PHE A 295 -0.60 18.23 6.38
CA PHE A 295 -1.57 19.14 5.81
C PHE A 295 -0.94 20.51 5.63
N ALA A 296 -0.86 20.99 4.37
CA ALA A 296 -0.20 22.23 3.98
C ALA A 296 -1.13 23.10 3.12
N ASN A 297 -0.75 24.35 2.90
CA ASN A 297 -1.44 25.29 2.00
C ASN A 297 -2.96 25.42 2.25
N MET A 298 -3.39 25.27 3.52
CA MET A 298 -4.78 25.40 3.94
C MET A 298 -4.87 26.01 5.35
N PRO A 299 -6.03 26.62 5.72
CA PRO A 299 -6.28 27.13 7.07
C PRO A 299 -6.25 26.05 8.17
N ASP A 300 -5.94 26.45 9.40
CA ASP A 300 -5.78 25.51 10.53
C ASP A 300 -7.10 24.81 10.93
N ASP A 301 -8.23 25.46 10.80
CA ASP A 301 -9.54 24.85 11.02
C ASP A 301 -9.83 23.74 10.01
N LEU A 302 -9.35 23.90 8.77
CA LEU A 302 -9.47 22.84 7.76
C LEU A 302 -8.49 21.70 7.99
N LYS A 303 -7.27 21.99 8.49
CA LYS A 303 -6.33 20.92 8.93
C LYS A 303 -6.96 20.10 10.07
N ALA A 304 -7.60 20.76 11.04
CA ALA A 304 -8.31 20.09 12.13
C ALA A 304 -9.47 19.22 11.62
N LEU A 305 -10.27 19.72 10.67
CA LEU A 305 -11.33 18.94 10.04
C LEU A 305 -10.79 17.73 9.28
N ALA A 306 -9.71 17.90 8.54
CA ALA A 306 -9.08 16.81 7.79
C ALA A 306 -8.56 15.72 8.75
N GLN A 307 -7.89 16.11 9.86
CA GLN A 307 -7.44 15.16 10.87
C GLN A 307 -8.62 14.46 11.56
N GLN A 308 -9.67 15.19 11.92
CA GLN A 308 -10.87 14.58 12.49
C GLN A 308 -11.51 13.56 11.52
N THR A 309 -11.47 13.85 10.20
CA THR A 309 -11.97 12.91 9.19
C THR A 309 -11.13 11.63 9.15
N VAL A 310 -9.80 11.72 9.26
CA VAL A 310 -8.90 10.57 9.41
C VAL A 310 -9.27 9.75 10.64
N ASP A 311 -9.44 10.41 11.79
CA ASP A 311 -9.76 9.75 13.06
C ASP A 311 -11.12 9.07 13.03
N ASP A 312 -12.12 9.70 12.43
CA ASP A 312 -13.47 9.16 12.27
C ASP A 312 -13.47 7.92 11.33
N ILE A 313 -12.66 7.90 10.28
CA ILE A 313 -12.50 6.73 9.40
C ILE A 313 -11.73 5.63 10.14
N SER A 314 -10.62 5.97 10.78
CA SER A 314 -9.77 5.03 11.51
C SER A 314 -10.52 4.32 12.64
N SER A 315 -11.38 5.03 13.35
CA SER A 315 -12.25 4.45 14.42
C SER A 315 -13.48 3.71 13.89
N GLY A 316 -13.76 3.75 12.58
CA GLY A 316 -14.95 3.16 11.97
C GLY A 316 -16.24 3.98 12.17
N LYS A 317 -16.16 5.18 12.75
CA LYS A 317 -17.30 6.11 12.89
C LYS A 317 -17.75 6.60 11.52
N ASN A 318 -16.83 6.85 10.59
CA ASN A 318 -17.10 7.11 9.17
C ASN A 318 -16.66 5.90 8.34
N LYS A 319 -17.60 5.29 7.61
CA LYS A 319 -17.35 4.10 6.77
C LYS A 319 -17.20 4.43 5.28
N VAL A 320 -17.05 5.68 4.90
CA VAL A 320 -16.91 6.21 3.53
C VAL A 320 -18.09 5.85 2.61
N PHE A 321 -18.30 4.56 2.32
CA PHE A 321 -19.34 4.08 1.41
C PHE A 321 -20.62 3.71 2.17
N VAL A 322 -21.39 4.74 2.54
CA VAL A 322 -22.70 4.60 3.21
C VAL A 322 -23.80 5.18 2.32
N GLY A 323 -24.88 4.43 2.16
CA GLY A 323 -26.03 4.85 1.36
C GLY A 323 -26.86 5.98 1.98
N PRO A 324 -27.65 6.69 1.14
CA PRO A 324 -27.94 6.31 -0.23
C PRO A 324 -26.80 6.66 -1.20
N LEU A 325 -26.39 5.73 -2.05
CA LEU A 325 -25.48 5.99 -3.15
C LEU A 325 -26.18 5.77 -4.48
N VAL A 326 -26.01 6.74 -5.36
CA VAL A 326 -26.63 6.78 -6.68
C VAL A 326 -25.50 6.85 -7.71
N ASP A 327 -25.61 6.09 -8.79
CA ASP A 327 -24.65 6.15 -9.89
C ASP A 327 -24.90 7.31 -10.86
N GLN A 328 -24.04 7.44 -11.86
CA GLN A 328 -24.13 8.48 -12.90
C GLN A 328 -25.48 8.47 -13.66
N SER A 329 -26.14 7.32 -13.76
CA SER A 329 -27.44 7.19 -14.46
C SER A 329 -28.64 7.57 -13.59
N GLY A 330 -28.42 7.81 -12.30
CA GLY A 330 -29.48 8.03 -11.33
C GLY A 330 -30.02 6.77 -10.66
N ALA A 331 -29.39 5.59 -10.94
CA ALA A 331 -29.80 4.34 -10.31
C ALA A 331 -29.23 4.22 -8.87
N THR A 332 -30.09 3.86 -7.92
CA THR A 332 -29.65 3.58 -6.54
C THR A 332 -28.83 2.30 -6.49
N LYS A 333 -27.58 2.42 -6.05
CA LYS A 333 -26.62 1.30 -5.89
C LYS A 333 -26.53 0.83 -4.45
N LEU A 334 -26.80 1.71 -3.50
CA LEU A 334 -26.79 1.38 -2.07
C LEU A 334 -27.93 2.15 -1.39
N ALA A 335 -28.81 1.45 -0.69
CA ALA A 335 -29.95 2.08 -0.03
C ALA A 335 -29.50 2.88 1.22
N ALA A 336 -30.36 3.82 1.66
CA ALA A 336 -30.09 4.64 2.83
C ALA A 336 -29.76 3.79 4.08
N GLY A 337 -28.71 4.17 4.79
CA GLY A 337 -28.23 3.50 6.02
C GLY A 337 -27.48 2.20 5.79
N GLN A 338 -27.41 1.68 4.58
CA GLN A 338 -26.57 0.53 4.26
C GLN A 338 -25.09 0.94 4.13
N THR A 339 -24.20 0.05 4.55
CA THR A 339 -22.75 0.18 4.31
C THR A 339 -22.34 -0.84 3.26
N MET A 340 -21.52 -0.43 2.30
CA MET A 340 -20.97 -1.33 1.30
C MET A 340 -19.93 -2.25 1.94
N ASP A 341 -20.07 -3.55 1.73
CA ASP A 341 -19.11 -4.54 2.23
C ASP A 341 -17.86 -4.66 1.34
N ASP A 342 -16.81 -5.30 1.87
CA ASP A 342 -15.53 -5.46 1.18
C ASP A 342 -15.66 -6.28 -0.11
N GLY A 343 -16.56 -7.26 -0.16
CA GLY A 343 -16.80 -8.06 -1.35
C GLY A 343 -17.36 -7.21 -2.50
N THR A 344 -18.33 -6.35 -2.21
CA THR A 344 -18.90 -5.40 -3.17
C THR A 344 -17.88 -4.35 -3.59
N LEU A 345 -17.12 -3.80 -2.62
CA LEU A 345 -16.08 -2.81 -2.90
C LEU A 345 -14.99 -3.38 -3.82
N SER A 346 -14.52 -4.60 -3.57
CA SER A 346 -13.46 -5.24 -4.38
C SER A 346 -13.83 -5.45 -5.84
N GLY A 347 -15.13 -5.43 -6.16
CA GLY A 347 -15.67 -5.55 -7.52
C GLY A 347 -16.28 -4.27 -8.09
N LEU A 348 -16.03 -3.10 -7.47
CA LEU A 348 -16.70 -1.84 -7.84
C LEU A 348 -16.37 -1.38 -9.26
N GLN A 349 -17.39 -1.29 -10.12
CA GLN A 349 -17.29 -0.98 -11.56
C GLN A 349 -18.29 0.10 -12.02
N TRP A 350 -18.64 1.04 -11.14
CA TRP A 350 -19.53 2.14 -11.45
C TRP A 350 -19.09 3.41 -10.71
N LEU A 351 -19.43 4.57 -11.28
CA LEU A 351 -19.11 5.88 -10.73
C LEU A 351 -20.33 6.49 -10.05
N VAL A 352 -20.13 7.13 -8.88
CA VAL A 352 -21.18 7.85 -8.18
C VAL A 352 -21.62 9.09 -8.96
N GLN A 353 -22.85 9.49 -8.75
CA GLN A 353 -23.40 10.73 -9.31
C GLN A 353 -22.54 11.94 -8.96
N GLY A 354 -22.27 12.78 -9.97
CA GLY A 354 -21.42 13.98 -9.85
C GLY A 354 -20.02 13.79 -10.40
N ILE A 355 -19.63 12.55 -10.74
CA ILE A 355 -18.43 12.32 -11.52
C ILE A 355 -18.77 12.43 -13.01
N GLU A 356 -18.03 13.25 -13.73
CA GLU A 356 -18.08 13.40 -15.19
C GLU A 356 -16.89 12.65 -15.78
N GLY A 357 -17.13 11.53 -16.46
CA GLY A 357 -16.12 10.65 -17.04
C GLY A 357 -16.69 9.26 -17.35
N LYS A 358 -15.87 8.39 -17.92
CA LYS A 358 -16.23 7.00 -18.27
C LYS A 358 -15.14 6.05 -17.82
N LEU A 359 -15.53 4.83 -17.53
CA LEU A 359 -14.58 3.75 -17.14
C LEU A 359 -13.99 2.98 -18.35
N GLY A 360 -14.43 3.30 -19.54
CA GLY A 360 -14.00 2.64 -20.79
C GLY A 360 -15.15 1.98 -21.52
#